data_f2e8f2bcffba0465ee8ce9678987eb7d
#
_entry.id   f2e8f2bcffba0465ee8ce9678987eb7d
#
_cell.length_a   1.000
_cell.length_b   1.000
_cell.length_c   1.000
_cell.angle_alpha   90.00
_cell.angle_beta   90.00
_cell.angle_gamma   90.00
#
_symmetry.space_group_name_H-M   'P 1'
#
loop_
_entity.id
_entity.type
_entity.pdbx_description
1 polymer ?
#
loop_
_entity_poly.entity_id
_entity_poly.type
_entity_poly.pdbx_seq_one_letter_code
_entity_poly.pdbx_strand_id
1 'polypeptide(L)'
;GGIRILPPFITSGTRGGEKLYTTRLEALVGVKNFVENCGADHIIISDCNMICNIDFNDALDNHIANDADITIITKLVNTNELKFPLDKYIKVVNYNGNGEIVDYASYDRQNGELHINTNMMIVKRSYLLDLINESEARGYDSFSRDVIRRNLGKHRFFAYEYDGYFNYIDSMQKYFFCNMKMLDSSKRKLVFHVKNRPVYTKVRNSAPTRYTSDAKVTNSI
;
A
#
# COMPACT_ATOMS: atom_id res chain seq x y z
N GLY A 1 -16.80 -11.54 8.62
CA GLY A 1 -15.52 -11.27 8.03
C GLY A 1 -14.50 -12.33 8.40
N GLY A 2 -13.47 -12.47 7.63
CA GLY A 2 -12.41 -13.44 7.87
C GLY A 2 -11.24 -13.24 6.92
N ILE A 3 -10.17 -13.98 7.12
CA ILE A 3 -9.00 -13.99 6.23
C ILE A 3 -9.16 -15.18 5.28
N ARG A 4 -9.02 -14.93 3.99
CA ARG A 4 -8.94 -15.97 2.96
C ARG A 4 -7.59 -15.90 2.29
N ILE A 5 -6.84 -16.99 2.31
CA ILE A 5 -5.56 -17.12 1.61
C ILE A 5 -5.89 -17.64 0.20
N LEU A 6 -5.41 -16.91 -0.82
CA LEU A 6 -5.58 -17.26 -2.22
C LEU A 6 -4.19 -17.60 -2.79
N PRO A 7 -3.76 -18.87 -2.69
CA PRO A 7 -2.46 -19.29 -3.22
C PRO A 7 -2.47 -19.24 -4.75
N PRO A 8 -1.31 -19.09 -5.40
CA PRO A 8 -1.19 -19.22 -6.83
C PRO A 8 -1.68 -20.63 -7.26
N PHE A 9 -2.64 -20.68 -8.17
CA PHE A 9 -3.09 -21.93 -8.72
C PHE A 9 -2.07 -22.41 -9.75
N ILE A 10 -1.38 -23.47 -9.45
CA ILE A 10 -0.59 -24.23 -10.42
C ILE A 10 -1.61 -25.08 -11.18
N THR A 11 -2.19 -24.51 -12.25
CA THR A 11 -3.05 -25.29 -13.14
C THR A 11 -2.21 -25.86 -14.27
N SER A 12 -2.39 -27.15 -14.55
CA SER A 12 -1.72 -27.87 -15.63
C SER A 12 -1.99 -27.34 -17.05
N GLY A 13 -2.77 -26.27 -17.17
CA GLY A 13 -3.11 -25.59 -18.44
C GLY A 13 -2.44 -24.22 -18.64
N THR A 14 -1.67 -23.71 -17.69
CA THR A 14 -0.94 -22.46 -17.87
C THR A 14 0.24 -22.70 -18.82
N ARG A 15 0.22 -22.00 -19.95
CA ARG A 15 1.27 -22.05 -20.96
C ARG A 15 2.63 -21.77 -20.32
N GLY A 16 3.47 -22.80 -20.20
CA GLY A 16 4.89 -22.62 -19.94
C GLY A 16 5.38 -22.79 -18.51
N GLY A 17 4.98 -23.86 -17.83
CA GLY A 17 5.69 -24.34 -16.63
C GLY A 17 5.44 -23.51 -15.37
N GLU A 18 5.72 -24.09 -14.24
CA GLU A 18 5.60 -23.65 -12.85
C GLU A 18 6.06 -22.20 -12.54
N LYS A 19 5.42 -21.18 -13.14
CA LYS A 19 5.75 -19.79 -12.89
C LYS A 19 4.90 -19.26 -11.75
N LEU A 20 5.53 -19.04 -10.61
CA LEU A 20 4.91 -18.26 -9.52
C LEU A 20 4.64 -16.82 -10.01
N TYR A 21 3.60 -16.19 -9.46
CA TYR A 21 3.33 -14.78 -9.74
C TYR A 21 4.57 -13.93 -9.42
N THR A 22 4.99 -13.12 -10.36
CA THR A 22 6.12 -12.20 -10.22
C THR A 22 5.65 -10.77 -10.00
N THR A 23 4.40 -10.48 -10.36
CA THR A 23 3.82 -9.14 -10.25
C THR A 23 2.46 -9.17 -9.56
N ARG A 24 2.07 -8.01 -9.02
CA ARG A 24 0.73 -7.80 -8.45
C ARG A 24 -0.36 -8.04 -9.49
N LEU A 25 -0.13 -7.65 -10.73
CA LEU A 25 -1.11 -7.77 -11.79
C LEU A 25 -1.36 -9.24 -12.15
N GLU A 26 -0.30 -10.04 -12.27
CA GLU A 26 -0.42 -11.49 -12.46
C GLU A 26 -1.21 -12.16 -11.30
N ALA A 27 -0.96 -11.72 -10.07
CA ALA A 27 -1.69 -12.23 -8.92
C ALA A 27 -3.19 -11.86 -8.97
N LEU A 28 -3.53 -10.65 -9.40
CA LEU A 28 -4.92 -10.21 -9.57
C LEU A 28 -5.64 -11.01 -10.67
N VAL A 29 -4.99 -11.28 -11.79
CA VAL A 29 -5.52 -12.17 -12.84
C VAL A 29 -5.80 -13.57 -12.27
N GLY A 30 -4.89 -14.10 -11.47
CA GLY A 30 -5.05 -15.43 -10.84
C GLY A 30 -6.21 -15.52 -9.85
N VAL A 31 -6.66 -14.40 -9.27
CA VAL A 31 -7.77 -14.36 -8.30
C VAL A 31 -9.05 -13.74 -8.88
N LYS A 32 -9.16 -13.61 -10.19
CA LYS A 32 -10.29 -13.01 -10.90
C LYS A 32 -11.64 -13.52 -10.41
N ASN A 33 -11.82 -14.84 -10.33
CA ASN A 33 -13.08 -15.45 -9.86
C ASN A 33 -13.46 -15.02 -8.44
N PHE A 34 -12.47 -14.75 -7.58
CA PHE A 34 -12.74 -14.23 -6.24
C PHE A 34 -13.27 -12.80 -6.31
N VAL A 35 -12.68 -11.96 -7.16
CA VAL A 35 -13.13 -10.57 -7.39
C VAL A 35 -14.52 -10.52 -8.00
N GLU A 36 -14.82 -11.41 -8.97
CA GLU A 36 -16.14 -11.52 -9.62
C GLU A 36 -17.24 -11.87 -8.62
N ASN A 37 -16.97 -12.77 -7.70
CA ASN A 37 -17.94 -13.27 -6.72
C ASN A 37 -17.97 -12.49 -5.41
N CYS A 38 -17.15 -11.44 -5.24
CA CYS A 38 -17.24 -10.60 -4.06
C CYS A 38 -18.43 -9.63 -4.19
N GLY A 39 -19.15 -9.42 -3.07
CA GLY A 39 -20.31 -8.51 -3.00
C GLY A 39 -19.96 -7.03 -2.78
N ALA A 40 -18.66 -6.66 -2.88
CA ALA A 40 -18.20 -5.29 -2.64
C ALA A 40 -18.14 -4.50 -3.95
N ASP A 41 -18.55 -3.22 -3.93
CA ASP A 41 -18.45 -2.32 -5.08
C ASP A 41 -17.05 -1.71 -5.23
N HIS A 42 -16.31 -1.61 -4.14
CA HIS A 42 -14.97 -1.06 -4.07
C HIS A 42 -14.01 -2.04 -3.41
N ILE A 43 -12.80 -2.12 -3.91
CA ILE A 43 -11.76 -3.05 -3.45
C ILE A 43 -10.52 -2.25 -3.03
N ILE A 44 -10.01 -2.54 -1.84
CA ILE A 44 -8.74 -2.00 -1.37
C ILE A 44 -7.64 -2.97 -1.78
N ILE A 45 -6.66 -2.47 -2.50
CA ILE A 45 -5.44 -3.20 -2.85
C ILE A 45 -4.29 -2.59 -2.04
N SER A 46 -3.54 -3.42 -1.35
CA SER A 46 -2.45 -2.97 -0.47
C SER A 46 -1.30 -3.98 -0.45
N ASP A 47 -0.08 -3.48 -0.29
CA ASP A 47 1.05 -4.30 0.14
C ASP A 47 0.96 -4.56 1.65
N CYS A 48 1.78 -5.45 2.18
CA CYS A 48 1.78 -5.84 3.59
C CYS A 48 3.04 -5.40 4.36
N ASN A 49 3.97 -4.70 3.72
CA ASN A 49 5.26 -4.31 4.28
C ASN A 49 5.32 -2.83 4.72
N MET A 50 4.19 -2.26 5.06
CA MET A 50 4.08 -0.89 5.56
C MET A 50 3.60 -0.85 7.00
N ILE A 51 4.01 0.21 7.72
CA ILE A 51 3.56 0.51 9.08
C ILE A 51 2.76 1.81 9.01
N CYS A 52 1.46 1.70 9.17
CA CYS A 52 0.54 2.83 9.24
C CYS A 52 -0.73 2.41 10.00
N ASN A 53 -1.58 3.37 10.34
CA ASN A 53 -2.92 3.12 10.87
C ASN A 53 -3.88 4.08 10.18
N ILE A 54 -4.21 3.77 8.93
CA ILE A 54 -5.09 4.58 8.08
C ILE A 54 -6.57 4.27 8.35
N ASP A 55 -7.42 5.30 8.28
CA ASP A 55 -8.85 5.14 8.13
C ASP A 55 -9.22 5.10 6.64
N PHE A 56 -9.59 3.94 6.18
CA PHE A 56 -10.00 3.79 4.79
C PHE A 56 -11.39 4.35 4.50
N ASN A 57 -12.20 4.66 5.52
CA ASN A 57 -13.52 5.25 5.29
C ASN A 57 -13.40 6.65 4.68
N ASP A 58 -12.52 7.51 5.23
CA ASP A 58 -12.30 8.85 4.69
C ASP A 58 -11.79 8.80 3.23
N ALA A 59 -10.88 7.86 2.95
CA ALA A 59 -10.37 7.66 1.60
C ALA A 59 -11.44 7.09 0.65
N LEU A 60 -12.32 6.22 1.15
CA LEU A 60 -13.44 5.66 0.39
C LEU A 60 -14.49 6.73 0.08
N ASP A 61 -14.82 7.56 1.06
CA ASP A 61 -15.77 8.68 0.85
C ASP A 61 -15.25 9.65 -0.21
N ASN A 62 -13.95 9.95 -0.19
CA ASN A 62 -13.29 10.74 -1.24
C ASN A 62 -13.34 10.04 -2.60
N HIS A 63 -13.10 8.73 -2.65
CA HIS A 63 -13.17 7.91 -3.86
C HIS A 63 -14.57 7.94 -4.48
N ILE A 64 -15.62 7.77 -3.65
CA ILE A 64 -17.01 7.79 -4.10
C ILE A 64 -17.44 9.19 -4.54
N ALA A 65 -17.09 10.23 -3.78
CA ALA A 65 -17.43 11.61 -4.10
C ALA A 65 -16.86 12.06 -5.45
N ASN A 66 -15.69 11.55 -5.81
CA ASN A 66 -15.06 11.82 -7.11
C ASN A 66 -15.50 10.84 -8.20
N ASP A 67 -16.36 9.87 -7.93
CA ASP A 67 -16.69 8.75 -8.84
C ASP A 67 -15.43 8.17 -9.47
N ALA A 68 -14.39 7.95 -8.66
CA ALA A 68 -13.08 7.55 -9.14
C ALA A 68 -13.07 6.08 -9.58
N ASP A 69 -12.30 5.77 -10.62
CA ASP A 69 -11.99 4.38 -10.99
C ASP A 69 -10.88 3.82 -10.11
N ILE A 70 -9.86 4.66 -9.82
CA ILE A 70 -8.78 4.37 -8.86
C ILE A 70 -8.52 5.59 -8.00
N THR A 71 -8.39 5.40 -6.69
CA THR A 71 -7.81 6.38 -5.77
C THR A 71 -6.52 5.83 -5.18
N ILE A 72 -5.40 6.48 -5.46
CA ILE A 72 -4.08 6.12 -4.93
C ILE A 72 -3.87 6.85 -3.60
N ILE A 73 -3.56 6.10 -2.55
CA ILE A 73 -3.17 6.68 -1.28
C ILE A 73 -1.73 7.17 -1.37
N THR A 74 -1.54 8.46 -1.17
CA THR A 74 -0.23 9.11 -1.23
C THR A 74 0.25 9.54 0.14
N LYS A 75 1.56 9.74 0.27
CA LYS A 75 2.18 10.33 1.46
C LYS A 75 3.11 11.45 1.02
N LEU A 76 2.93 12.64 1.59
CA LEU A 76 3.89 13.72 1.44
C LEU A 76 5.14 13.38 2.25
N VAL A 77 6.30 13.43 1.62
CA VAL A 77 7.60 13.21 2.23
C VAL A 77 8.57 14.30 1.80
N ASN A 78 9.38 14.77 2.74
CA ASN A 78 10.52 15.64 2.44
C ASN A 78 11.78 14.78 2.33
N THR A 79 12.31 14.64 1.12
CA THR A 79 13.47 13.77 0.86
C THR A 79 14.73 14.21 1.59
N ASN A 80 14.86 15.49 1.94
CA ASN A 80 15.99 16.02 2.69
C ASN A 80 15.99 15.59 4.18
N GLU A 81 14.83 15.18 4.69
CA GLU A 81 14.62 14.77 6.09
C GLU A 81 14.64 13.24 6.27
N LEU A 82 14.70 12.50 5.17
CA LEU A 82 14.69 11.05 5.22
C LEU A 82 16.02 10.50 5.73
N LYS A 83 15.96 9.63 6.74
CA LYS A 83 17.16 8.91 7.23
C LYS A 83 17.72 7.93 6.18
N PHE A 84 16.85 7.37 5.36
CA PHE A 84 17.20 6.47 4.26
C PHE A 84 16.65 7.04 2.97
N PRO A 85 17.43 7.02 1.88
CA PRO A 85 16.94 7.47 0.59
C PRO A 85 15.74 6.62 0.14
N LEU A 86 14.88 7.22 -0.65
CA LEU A 86 13.80 6.49 -1.32
C LEU A 86 14.40 5.52 -2.34
N ASP A 87 13.79 4.34 -2.44
CA ASP A 87 14.15 3.38 -3.48
C ASP A 87 13.71 3.90 -4.86
N LYS A 88 14.49 3.58 -5.91
CA LYS A 88 14.16 3.90 -7.30
C LYS A 88 12.84 3.29 -7.80
N TYR A 89 12.32 2.28 -7.13
CA TYR A 89 11.03 1.67 -7.46
C TYR A 89 9.84 2.42 -6.87
N ILE A 90 10.07 3.35 -5.93
CA ILE A 90 9.03 4.22 -5.40
C ILE A 90 8.45 5.08 -6.54
N LYS A 91 7.15 5.27 -6.53
CA LYS A 91 6.45 6.10 -7.51
C LYS A 91 6.08 7.43 -6.87
N VAL A 92 6.37 8.49 -7.60
CA VAL A 92 5.94 9.85 -7.30
C VAL A 92 4.62 10.09 -8.02
N VAL A 93 3.69 10.71 -7.33
CA VAL A 93 2.33 10.99 -7.80
C VAL A 93 2.13 12.50 -7.81
N ASN A 94 1.93 13.08 -8.99
CA ASN A 94 1.57 14.48 -9.12
C ASN A 94 0.07 14.59 -9.46
N TYR A 95 -0.64 15.45 -8.75
CA TYR A 95 -2.06 15.67 -8.96
C TYR A 95 -2.41 17.15 -8.94
N ASN A 96 -3.51 17.51 -9.59
CA ASN A 96 -3.99 18.89 -9.68
C ASN A 96 -4.74 19.32 -8.41
N GLY A 97 -5.20 20.58 -8.39
CA GLY A 97 -5.93 21.15 -7.25
C GLY A 97 -7.25 20.43 -6.90
N ASN A 98 -7.78 19.60 -7.81
CA ASN A 98 -8.97 18.78 -7.59
C ASN A 98 -8.62 17.36 -7.10
N GLY A 99 -7.34 17.04 -6.93
CA GLY A 99 -6.87 15.71 -6.54
C GLY A 99 -6.76 14.70 -7.68
N GLU A 100 -7.02 15.09 -8.94
CA GLU A 100 -6.88 14.21 -10.10
C GLU A 100 -5.40 14.02 -10.44
N ILE A 101 -4.99 12.76 -10.67
CA ILE A 101 -3.59 12.42 -10.97
C ILE A 101 -3.26 12.85 -12.39
N VAL A 102 -2.27 13.72 -12.51
CA VAL A 102 -1.78 14.23 -13.78
C VAL A 102 -0.48 13.56 -14.23
N ASP A 103 0.32 13.06 -13.29
CA ASP A 103 1.54 12.34 -13.61
C ASP A 103 1.84 11.25 -12.54
N TYR A 104 2.46 10.17 -13.01
CA TYR A 104 2.84 9.02 -12.19
C TYR A 104 4.18 8.47 -12.67
N ALA A 105 5.25 8.87 -12.00
CA ALA A 105 6.62 8.61 -12.42
C ALA A 105 7.41 7.78 -11.40
N SER A 106 8.51 7.17 -11.84
CA SER A 106 9.49 6.60 -10.91
C SER A 106 10.28 7.70 -10.24
N TYR A 107 10.62 7.51 -8.96
CA TYR A 107 11.48 8.45 -8.26
C TYR A 107 12.85 8.55 -8.95
N ASP A 108 13.25 9.75 -9.31
CA ASP A 108 14.47 10.08 -10.05
C ASP A 108 15.54 10.81 -9.20
N ARG A 109 15.44 10.67 -7.88
CA ARG A 109 16.33 11.32 -6.88
C ARG A 109 16.14 12.83 -6.75
N GLN A 110 14.96 13.36 -7.10
CA GLN A 110 14.62 14.75 -6.82
C GLN A 110 14.67 15.03 -5.32
N ASN A 111 15.12 16.23 -4.98
CA ASN A 111 15.13 16.72 -3.60
C ASN A 111 13.90 17.59 -3.33
N GLY A 112 13.46 17.58 -2.08
CA GLY A 112 12.33 18.40 -1.64
C GLY A 112 11.11 17.58 -1.24
N GLU A 113 9.95 18.22 -1.30
CA GLU A 113 8.67 17.61 -0.95
C GLU A 113 8.09 16.87 -2.16
N LEU A 114 7.73 15.61 -1.95
CA LEU A 114 7.17 14.73 -2.97
C LEU A 114 6.02 13.93 -2.39
N HIS A 115 4.96 13.74 -3.18
CA HIS A 115 3.90 12.79 -2.88
C HIS A 115 4.29 11.41 -3.42
N ILE A 116 4.58 10.49 -2.51
CA ILE A 116 4.91 9.11 -2.89
C ILE A 116 3.68 8.22 -2.85
N ASN A 117 3.60 7.26 -3.77
CA ASN A 117 2.61 6.19 -3.70
C ASN A 117 2.93 5.26 -2.52
N THR A 118 1.97 5.08 -1.63
CA THR A 118 2.09 4.17 -0.48
C THR A 118 1.89 2.70 -0.84
N ASN A 119 1.61 2.38 -2.11
CA ASN A 119 1.16 1.08 -2.60
C ASN A 119 -0.20 0.61 -2.02
N MET A 120 -0.96 1.54 -1.45
CA MET A 120 -2.36 1.34 -1.10
C MET A 120 -3.23 2.08 -2.12
N MET A 121 -4.31 1.45 -2.55
CA MET A 121 -5.26 2.08 -3.46
C MET A 121 -6.67 1.52 -3.27
N ILE A 122 -7.67 2.33 -3.58
CA ILE A 122 -9.07 1.94 -3.67
C ILE A 122 -9.41 1.87 -5.16
N VAL A 123 -10.04 0.79 -5.58
CA VAL A 123 -10.37 0.52 -6.98
C VAL A 123 -11.85 0.15 -7.07
N LYS A 124 -12.57 0.75 -8.01
CA LYS A 124 -13.93 0.36 -8.35
C LYS A 124 -13.93 -1.06 -8.90
N ARG A 125 -14.75 -1.97 -8.33
CA ARG A 125 -14.73 -3.39 -8.68
C ARG A 125 -14.97 -3.63 -10.18
N SER A 126 -15.94 -2.92 -10.78
CA SER A 126 -16.20 -3.03 -12.22
C SER A 126 -14.97 -2.70 -13.05
N TYR A 127 -14.30 -1.58 -12.74
CA TYR A 127 -13.07 -1.19 -13.42
C TYR A 127 -11.93 -2.21 -13.21
N LEU A 128 -11.80 -2.77 -11.99
CA LEU A 128 -10.79 -3.79 -11.71
C LEU A 128 -11.01 -5.06 -12.56
N LEU A 129 -12.27 -5.48 -12.77
CA LEU A 129 -12.59 -6.62 -13.61
C LEU A 129 -12.27 -6.36 -15.08
N ASP A 130 -12.62 -5.18 -15.60
CA ASP A 130 -12.26 -4.78 -16.96
C ASP A 130 -10.74 -4.79 -17.16
N LEU A 131 -10.03 -4.27 -16.18
CA LEU A 131 -8.58 -4.21 -16.16
C LEU A 131 -7.94 -5.61 -16.11
N ILE A 132 -8.47 -6.54 -15.31
CA ILE A 132 -8.03 -7.94 -15.26
C ILE A 132 -8.23 -8.60 -16.62
N ASN A 133 -9.41 -8.42 -17.25
CA ASN A 133 -9.73 -8.96 -18.55
C ASN A 133 -8.79 -8.41 -19.64
N GLU A 134 -8.56 -7.11 -19.65
CA GLU A 134 -7.64 -6.48 -20.59
C GLU A 134 -6.20 -6.95 -20.38
N SER A 135 -5.78 -7.11 -19.12
CA SER A 135 -4.44 -7.58 -18.77
C SER A 135 -4.19 -9.01 -19.25
N GLU A 136 -5.18 -9.88 -19.08
CA GLU A 136 -5.13 -11.26 -19.56
C GLU A 136 -5.05 -11.31 -21.09
N ALA A 137 -5.90 -10.53 -21.79
CA ALA A 137 -5.96 -10.50 -23.24
C ALA A 137 -4.69 -9.90 -23.90
N ARG A 138 -4.06 -8.91 -23.25
CA ARG A 138 -2.92 -8.17 -23.81
C ARG A 138 -1.57 -8.57 -23.21
N GLY A 139 -1.53 -9.45 -22.21
CA GLY A 139 -0.31 -9.86 -21.54
C GLY A 139 0.35 -8.74 -20.74
N TYR A 140 -0.45 -7.89 -20.07
CA TYR A 140 0.09 -6.84 -19.18
C TYR A 140 0.72 -7.47 -17.95
N ASP A 141 1.86 -6.91 -17.52
CA ASP A 141 2.60 -7.40 -16.36
C ASP A 141 2.85 -6.33 -15.29
N SER A 142 2.84 -5.05 -15.67
CA SER A 142 3.18 -3.95 -14.78
C SER A 142 1.96 -3.09 -14.44
N PHE A 143 1.51 -3.15 -13.18
CA PHE A 143 0.44 -2.28 -12.70
C PHE A 143 0.76 -0.79 -12.90
N SER A 144 2.00 -0.39 -12.63
CA SER A 144 2.45 0.98 -12.78
C SER A 144 2.46 1.47 -14.24
N ARG A 145 3.01 0.65 -15.15
CA ARG A 145 3.17 1.01 -16.56
C ARG A 145 1.89 0.83 -17.35
N ASP A 146 1.30 -0.37 -17.24
CA ASP A 146 0.25 -0.81 -18.16
C ASP A 146 -1.13 -0.40 -17.65
N VAL A 147 -1.30 -0.23 -16.34
CA VAL A 147 -2.55 0.20 -15.73
C VAL A 147 -2.55 1.71 -15.50
N ILE A 148 -1.68 2.23 -14.64
CA ILE A 148 -1.76 3.63 -14.23
C ILE A 148 -1.30 4.56 -15.35
N ARG A 149 -0.03 4.49 -15.76
CA ARG A 149 0.54 5.47 -16.71
C ARG A 149 -0.16 5.47 -18.07
N ARG A 150 -0.53 4.30 -18.56
CA ARG A 150 -1.20 4.16 -19.88
C ARG A 150 -2.60 4.76 -19.89
N ASN A 151 -3.27 4.81 -18.76
CA ASN A 151 -4.66 5.22 -18.63
C ASN A 151 -4.85 6.58 -17.96
N LEU A 152 -3.76 7.29 -17.65
CA LEU A 152 -3.83 8.68 -17.22
C LEU A 152 -4.60 9.54 -18.23
N GLY A 153 -5.52 10.36 -17.75
CA GLY A 153 -6.38 11.20 -18.58
C GLY A 153 -7.48 10.48 -19.35
N LYS A 154 -7.55 9.13 -19.29
CA LYS A 154 -8.63 8.34 -19.90
C LYS A 154 -9.64 7.83 -18.88
N HIS A 155 -9.19 7.62 -17.67
CA HIS A 155 -9.94 7.15 -16.54
C HIS A 155 -9.80 8.12 -15.37
N ARG A 156 -10.73 8.03 -14.42
CA ARG A 156 -10.82 8.92 -13.26
C ARG A 156 -9.89 8.44 -12.16
N PHE A 157 -8.63 8.87 -12.21
CA PHE A 157 -7.61 8.52 -11.22
C PHE A 157 -7.37 9.70 -10.28
N PHE A 158 -7.54 9.47 -8.99
CA PHE A 158 -7.41 10.46 -7.95
C PHE A 158 -6.34 10.08 -6.93
N ALA A 159 -5.77 11.08 -6.28
CA ALA A 159 -4.88 10.93 -5.15
C ALA A 159 -5.65 11.26 -3.87
N TYR A 160 -5.40 10.48 -2.81
CA TYR A 160 -5.81 10.79 -1.46
C TYR A 160 -4.56 10.89 -0.58
N GLU A 161 -4.31 12.06 -0.01
CA GLU A 161 -3.16 12.27 0.85
C GLU A 161 -3.42 11.74 2.25
N TYR A 162 -2.58 10.80 2.70
CA TYR A 162 -2.58 10.28 4.05
C TYR A 162 -1.56 11.07 4.90
N ASP A 163 -2.04 11.82 5.88
CA ASP A 163 -1.22 12.66 6.75
C ASP A 163 -0.63 11.92 7.96
N GLY A 164 -1.17 10.74 8.31
CA GLY A 164 -0.75 9.95 9.46
C GLY A 164 0.67 9.37 9.36
N TYR A 165 1.06 8.63 10.40
CA TYR A 165 2.37 7.96 10.44
C TYR A 165 2.48 6.88 9.37
N PHE A 166 3.53 6.94 8.58
CA PHE A 166 3.82 5.99 7.53
C PHE A 166 5.31 5.62 7.48
N ASN A 167 5.60 4.33 7.40
CA ASN A 167 6.93 3.79 7.06
C ASN A 167 6.77 2.56 6.19
N TYR A 168 7.73 2.38 5.30
CA TYR A 168 7.80 1.26 4.37
C TYR A 168 9.02 0.40 4.71
N ILE A 169 8.81 -0.92 4.88
CA ILE A 169 9.86 -1.88 5.23
C ILE A 169 10.24 -2.66 3.97
N ASP A 170 11.38 -2.32 3.38
CA ASP A 170 11.95 -2.95 2.20
C ASP A 170 13.35 -3.51 2.44
N SER A 171 13.92 -3.31 3.64
CA SER A 171 15.25 -3.76 4.00
C SER A 171 15.36 -4.07 5.50
N MET A 172 16.35 -4.89 5.88
CA MET A 172 16.66 -5.18 7.29
C MET A 172 17.03 -3.92 8.07
N GLN A 173 17.69 -2.96 7.44
CA GLN A 173 18.04 -1.69 8.08
C GLN A 173 16.77 -0.88 8.41
N LYS A 174 15.83 -0.77 7.49
CA LYS A 174 14.54 -0.10 7.74
C LYS A 174 13.69 -0.88 8.76
N TYR A 175 13.70 -2.20 8.72
CA TYR A 175 13.04 -3.03 9.74
C TYR A 175 13.57 -2.71 11.14
N PHE A 176 14.89 -2.76 11.34
CA PHE A 176 15.52 -2.39 12.61
C PHE A 176 15.17 -0.96 13.04
N PHE A 177 15.29 0.00 12.12
CA PHE A 177 14.97 1.39 12.39
C PHE A 177 13.51 1.61 12.79
N CYS A 178 12.57 0.96 12.13
CA CYS A 178 11.15 1.03 12.49
C CYS A 178 10.89 0.45 13.87
N ASN A 179 11.55 -0.66 14.23
CA ASN A 179 11.45 -1.21 15.59
C ASN A 179 11.98 -0.24 16.63
N MET A 180 13.15 0.37 16.40
CA MET A 180 13.72 1.36 17.31
C MET A 180 12.82 2.61 17.44
N LYS A 181 12.19 3.05 16.35
CA LYS A 181 11.21 4.15 16.39
C LYS A 181 9.98 3.82 17.24
N MET A 182 9.57 2.57 17.32
CA MET A 182 8.42 2.15 18.15
C MET A 182 8.73 2.17 19.65
N LEU A 183 9.98 2.32 20.07
CA LEU A 183 10.34 2.59 21.46
C LEU A 183 9.90 4.00 21.88
N ASP A 184 9.87 4.94 20.96
CA ASP A 184 9.30 6.27 21.20
C ASP A 184 7.78 6.17 21.41
N SER A 185 7.33 6.62 22.58
CA SER A 185 5.91 6.56 22.95
C SER A 185 5.03 7.42 22.05
N SER A 186 5.54 8.55 21.53
CA SER A 186 4.81 9.43 20.62
C SER A 186 4.51 8.73 19.30
N LYS A 187 5.50 8.08 18.70
CA LYS A 187 5.36 7.33 17.44
C LYS A 187 4.50 6.08 17.60
N ARG A 188 4.71 5.34 18.70
CA ARG A 188 3.90 4.15 19.01
C ARG A 188 2.42 4.47 19.14
N LYS A 189 2.06 5.61 19.74
CA LYS A 189 0.67 6.05 19.88
C LYS A 189 0.00 6.27 18.53
N LEU A 190 0.71 6.78 17.53
CA LEU A 190 0.17 7.04 16.20
C LEU A 190 -0.16 5.76 15.42
N VAL A 191 0.40 4.61 15.82
CA VAL A 191 0.16 3.33 15.16
C VAL A 191 -0.75 2.43 16.00
N PHE A 192 -0.38 2.17 17.27
CA PHE A 192 -1.01 1.13 18.07
C PHE A 192 -2.09 1.64 19.04
N HIS A 193 -2.17 2.93 19.29
CA HIS A 193 -3.11 3.49 20.27
C HIS A 193 -4.06 4.51 19.64
N VAL A 194 -4.41 4.30 18.37
CA VAL A 194 -5.43 5.12 17.71
C VAL A 194 -6.81 4.69 18.22
N LYS A 195 -7.62 5.65 18.68
CA LYS A 195 -8.97 5.39 19.18
C LYS A 195 -9.82 4.73 18.10
N ASN A 196 -10.53 3.69 18.46
CA ASN A 196 -11.42 2.90 17.59
C ASN A 196 -10.74 2.15 16.43
N ARG A 197 -9.41 2.16 16.35
CA ARG A 197 -8.65 1.41 15.33
C ARG A 197 -7.53 0.59 15.97
N PRO A 198 -7.87 -0.45 16.76
CA PRO A 198 -6.87 -1.29 17.38
C PRO A 198 -6.14 -2.13 16.33
N VAL A 199 -4.84 -2.26 16.49
CA VAL A 199 -4.05 -3.22 15.70
C VAL A 199 -4.13 -4.57 16.38
N TYR A 200 -4.77 -5.54 15.73
CA TYR A 200 -4.90 -6.90 16.24
C TYR A 200 -3.60 -7.67 16.03
N THR A 201 -3.05 -8.17 17.12
CA THR A 201 -1.83 -9.00 17.11
C THR A 201 -2.10 -10.32 17.82
N LYS A 202 -1.17 -11.28 17.68
CA LYS A 202 -1.27 -12.53 18.44
C LYS A 202 -1.24 -12.23 19.94
N VAL A 203 -2.30 -12.63 20.64
CA VAL A 203 -2.36 -12.53 22.10
C VAL A 203 -1.31 -13.48 22.70
N ARG A 204 -0.47 -12.95 23.58
CA ARG A 204 0.48 -13.73 24.38
C ARG A 204 0.15 -13.53 25.86
N ASN A 205 0.25 -14.59 26.64
CA ASN A 205 -0.03 -14.56 28.09
C ASN A 205 1.13 -13.97 28.91
N SER A 206 2.21 -13.54 28.28
CA SER A 206 3.34 -12.87 28.92
C SER A 206 3.12 -11.36 28.93
N ALA A 207 3.38 -10.71 30.06
CA ALA A 207 3.36 -9.26 30.16
C ALA A 207 4.41 -8.65 29.20
N PRO A 208 4.05 -7.61 28.42
CA PRO A 208 5.02 -6.95 27.57
C PRO A 208 6.04 -6.19 28.43
N THR A 209 7.32 -6.38 28.13
CA THR A 209 8.38 -5.58 28.74
C THR A 209 8.35 -4.17 28.19
N ARG A 210 8.25 -3.18 29.08
CA ARG A 210 8.29 -1.76 28.71
C ARG A 210 9.34 -1.05 29.57
N TYR A 211 10.25 -0.40 28.90
CA TYR A 211 11.21 0.51 29.53
C TYR A 211 10.73 1.94 29.40
N THR A 212 10.85 2.73 30.45
CA THR A 212 10.66 4.19 30.42
C THR A 212 11.93 4.87 29.92
N SER A 213 11.85 6.15 29.56
CA SER A 213 13.01 6.93 29.11
C SER A 213 14.17 6.97 30.12
N ASP A 214 13.86 6.78 31.41
CA ASP A 214 14.83 6.87 32.52
C ASP A 214 15.38 5.51 32.93
N ALA A 215 14.93 4.44 32.29
CA ALA A 215 15.39 3.10 32.59
C ALA A 215 16.85 2.91 32.17
N LYS A 216 17.70 2.51 33.12
CA LYS A 216 19.08 2.11 32.89
C LYS A 216 19.21 0.61 33.12
N VAL A 217 19.55 -0.13 32.08
CA VAL A 217 19.80 -1.57 32.15
C VAL A 217 21.26 -1.78 31.85
N THR A 218 22.00 -2.32 32.81
CA THR A 218 23.44 -2.61 32.67
C THR A 218 23.70 -4.04 33.13
N ASN A 219 24.55 -4.76 32.43
CA ASN A 219 25.05 -6.10 32.79
C ASN A 219 23.91 -7.12 33.09
N SER A 220 22.81 -7.07 32.34
CA SER A 220 21.73 -8.06 32.42
C SER A 220 21.84 -9.05 31.26
N ILE A 221 21.65 -10.32 31.58
CA ILE A 221 21.57 -11.43 30.64
C ILE A 221 20.11 -11.81 30.48
#